data_2abad296f0fd7383e92d5a9ddcc74e8e
#
_entry.id   2abad296f0fd7383e92d5a9ddcc74e8e
#
_cell.length_a   1.000
_cell.length_b   1.000
_cell.length_c   1.000
_cell.angle_alpha   90.00
_cell.angle_beta   90.00
_cell.angle_gamma   90.00
#
_symmetry.space_group_name_H-M   'P 1'
#
loop_
_entity.id
_entity.type
_entity.pdbx_description
1 polymer ?
#
loop_
_entity_poly.entity_id
_entity_poly.type
_entity_poly.pdbx_seq_one_letter_code
_entity_poly.pdbx_strand_id
1 'polypeptide(L)'
;PPRPDEVIVLQRAIPAKAVSTECVWFDFEHICMGARSQMDYIDLANRFSHIFISQVPLLGSRSREQIKARGTEDGSLAVKAGERQVLLGSMDDPARRFISLVDELYDRGVNLFLSLEVPLENLYMEGSLIFEFARTYSRLAEMQSLEYQQRCPIG
;
A
#
# COMPACT_ATOMS: atom_id res chain seq x y z
N PRO A 1 -15.04 24.21 -4.06
CA PRO A 1 -14.92 22.77 -3.90
C PRO A 1 -13.50 22.32 -4.12
N PRO A 2 -13.07 21.26 -3.43
CA PRO A 2 -11.71 20.77 -3.58
C PRO A 2 -11.49 20.21 -4.98
N ARG A 3 -10.29 20.38 -5.47
CA ARG A 3 -9.91 19.81 -6.75
C ARG A 3 -9.60 18.34 -6.56
N PRO A 4 -10.09 17.47 -7.46
CA PRO A 4 -9.87 16.04 -7.31
C PRO A 4 -8.54 15.55 -7.83
N ASP A 5 -7.61 16.42 -8.15
CA ASP A 5 -6.43 16.02 -8.86
C ASP A 5 -5.13 16.04 -8.04
N GLU A 6 -5.09 16.70 -6.89
CA GLU A 6 -3.86 16.66 -6.11
C GLU A 6 -4.03 17.11 -4.66
N VAL A 7 -3.11 16.65 -3.82
CA VAL A 7 -3.00 17.07 -2.43
C VAL A 7 -1.56 17.55 -2.22
N ILE A 8 -1.39 18.69 -1.58
CA ILE A 8 -0.06 19.20 -1.25
C ILE A 8 0.35 18.68 0.12
N VAL A 9 1.44 17.92 0.16
CA VAL A 9 1.98 17.36 1.40
C VAL A 9 3.44 17.74 1.49
N LEU A 10 3.82 18.46 2.54
CA LEU A 10 5.20 18.88 2.77
C LEU A 10 5.80 19.54 1.52
N GLN A 11 5.03 20.44 0.91
CA GLN A 11 5.41 21.21 -0.29
C GLN A 11 5.52 20.38 -1.58
N ARG A 12 5.01 19.14 -1.57
CA ARG A 12 4.98 18.30 -2.75
C ARG A 12 3.54 17.97 -3.12
N ALA A 13 3.23 18.02 -4.41
CA ALA A 13 1.90 17.66 -4.89
C ALA A 13 1.80 16.15 -5.07
N ILE A 14 0.75 15.55 -4.55
CA ILE A 14 0.46 14.13 -4.74
C ILE A 14 -0.82 14.03 -5.55
N PRO A 15 -0.78 13.44 -6.75
CA PRO A 15 -2.00 13.27 -7.53
C PRO A 15 -3.02 12.43 -6.79
N ALA A 16 -4.28 12.87 -6.81
CA ALA A 16 -5.38 12.19 -6.14
C ALA A 16 -6.54 12.04 -7.11
N LYS A 17 -7.29 10.95 -6.96
CA LYS A 17 -8.48 10.74 -7.78
C LYS A 17 -9.66 11.57 -7.27
N ALA A 18 -9.71 11.80 -5.99
CA ALA A 18 -10.75 12.63 -5.39
C ALA A 18 -10.26 13.17 -4.07
N VAL A 19 -10.68 14.38 -3.73
CA VAL A 19 -10.32 15.03 -2.47
C VAL A 19 -11.53 15.76 -1.93
N SER A 20 -11.79 15.59 -0.65
CA SER A 20 -12.76 16.41 0.07
C SER A 20 -12.12 16.85 1.38
N THR A 21 -12.90 17.50 2.24
CA THR A 21 -12.37 17.98 3.52
C THR A 21 -11.85 16.85 4.40
N GLU A 22 -12.54 15.70 4.41
CA GLU A 22 -12.21 14.60 5.31
C GLU A 22 -11.76 13.34 4.59
N CYS A 23 -11.92 13.27 3.28
CA CYS A 23 -11.65 12.07 2.50
C CYS A 23 -10.69 12.35 1.36
N VAL A 24 -9.84 11.38 1.08
CA VAL A 24 -8.97 11.48 -0.10
C VAL A 24 -8.83 10.09 -0.72
N TRP A 25 -8.68 10.05 -2.04
CA TRP A 25 -8.54 8.81 -2.80
C TRP A 25 -7.30 8.90 -3.67
N PHE A 26 -6.34 8.02 -3.41
CA PHE A 26 -5.12 7.92 -4.21
C PHE A 26 -5.05 6.57 -4.91
N ASP A 27 -4.33 6.53 -6.03
CA ASP A 27 -3.82 5.26 -6.53
C ASP A 27 -2.53 4.93 -5.78
N PHE A 28 -2.27 3.64 -5.62
CA PHE A 28 -1.10 3.16 -4.89
C PHE A 28 0.20 3.78 -5.42
N GLU A 29 0.34 3.88 -6.75
CA GLU A 29 1.58 4.39 -7.33
C GLU A 29 1.91 5.81 -6.88
N HIS A 30 0.90 6.63 -6.61
CA HIS A 30 1.13 8.02 -6.22
C HIS A 30 1.43 8.19 -4.75
N ILE A 31 1.05 7.24 -3.92
CA ILE A 31 1.22 7.36 -2.47
C ILE A 31 2.33 6.46 -1.92
N CYS A 32 2.63 5.36 -2.58
CA CYS A 32 3.63 4.41 -2.10
C CYS A 32 4.81 4.20 -3.03
N MET A 33 4.74 4.67 -4.27
CA MET A 33 5.87 4.56 -5.19
C MET A 33 6.45 5.94 -5.41
N GLY A 34 7.78 6.03 -5.50
CA GLY A 34 8.45 7.32 -5.63
C GLY A 34 8.87 7.88 -4.28
N ALA A 35 9.09 9.18 -4.22
CA ALA A 35 9.68 9.83 -3.05
C ALA A 35 8.62 10.16 -2.00
N ARG A 36 8.26 9.18 -1.21
CA ARG A 36 7.34 9.34 -0.08
C ARG A 36 8.03 8.87 1.19
N SER A 37 7.63 9.43 2.33
CA SER A 37 8.24 9.10 3.61
C SER A 37 7.17 9.02 4.69
N GLN A 38 7.59 8.55 5.86
CA GLN A 38 6.71 8.48 7.02
C GLN A 38 6.11 9.85 7.34
N MET A 39 6.87 10.92 7.16
CA MET A 39 6.38 12.28 7.44
C MET A 39 5.21 12.65 6.53
N ASP A 40 5.23 12.23 5.28
CA ASP A 40 4.10 12.46 4.37
C ASP A 40 2.85 11.77 4.91
N TYR A 41 3.00 10.55 5.40
CA TYR A 41 1.86 9.76 5.89
C TYR A 41 1.30 10.32 7.20
N ILE A 42 2.17 10.84 8.07
CA ILE A 42 1.72 11.51 9.29
C ILE A 42 0.88 12.73 8.93
N ASP A 43 1.33 13.53 7.98
CA ASP A 43 0.58 14.71 7.56
C ASP A 43 -0.78 14.33 6.99
N LEU A 44 -0.82 13.32 6.13
CA LEU A 44 -2.09 12.85 5.58
C LEU A 44 -3.03 12.33 6.66
N ALA A 45 -2.50 11.59 7.63
CA ALA A 45 -3.30 11.05 8.72
C ALA A 45 -3.86 12.14 9.63
N ASN A 46 -3.19 13.27 9.72
CA ASN A 46 -3.68 14.40 10.51
C ASN A 46 -4.75 15.22 9.78
N ARG A 47 -4.82 15.09 8.46
CA ARG A 47 -5.71 15.91 7.63
C ARG A 47 -6.98 15.20 7.20
N PHE A 48 -6.92 13.88 7.05
CA PHE A 48 -8.04 13.10 6.52
C PHE A 48 -8.45 12.02 7.50
N SER A 49 -9.75 11.86 7.67
CA SER A 49 -10.29 10.78 8.50
C SER A 49 -10.55 9.50 7.70
N HIS A 50 -10.60 9.62 6.38
CA HIS A 50 -10.87 8.49 5.48
C HIS A 50 -9.92 8.57 4.31
N ILE A 51 -9.18 7.51 4.06
CA ILE A 51 -8.24 7.44 2.94
C ILE A 51 -8.56 6.18 2.12
N PHE A 52 -8.75 6.37 0.83
CA PHE A 52 -8.97 5.28 -0.13
C PHE A 52 -7.71 5.12 -0.96
N ILE A 53 -7.25 3.89 -1.12
CA ILE A 53 -6.10 3.59 -1.98
C ILE A 53 -6.51 2.48 -2.93
N SER A 54 -6.46 2.77 -4.21
CA SER A 54 -6.82 1.80 -5.24
C SER A 54 -5.60 1.30 -5.99
N GLN A 55 -5.79 0.20 -6.71
CA GLN A 55 -4.76 -0.42 -7.54
C GLN A 55 -3.53 -0.81 -6.74
N VAL A 56 -3.76 -1.38 -5.56
CA VAL A 56 -2.67 -1.91 -4.74
C VAL A 56 -2.23 -3.23 -5.36
N PRO A 57 -1.00 -3.31 -5.89
CA PRO A 57 -0.55 -4.51 -6.59
C PRO A 57 0.00 -5.55 -5.63
N LEU A 58 0.37 -6.71 -6.15
CA LEU A 58 1.12 -7.69 -5.39
C LEU A 58 2.40 -7.02 -4.87
N LEU A 59 2.61 -7.04 -3.57
CA LEU A 59 3.75 -6.37 -2.94
C LEU A 59 4.92 -7.33 -2.67
N GLY A 60 4.62 -8.57 -2.39
CA GLY A 60 5.65 -9.59 -2.19
C GLY A 60 5.84 -10.43 -3.43
N SER A 61 6.64 -11.48 -3.33
CA SER A 61 6.84 -12.39 -4.42
C SER A 61 5.68 -13.37 -4.53
N ARG A 62 5.56 -13.98 -5.70
CA ARG A 62 4.63 -15.08 -5.89
C ARG A 62 5.18 -16.32 -5.19
N SER A 63 4.32 -17.30 -4.95
CA SER A 63 4.75 -18.54 -4.35
C SER A 63 5.83 -19.19 -5.23
N ARG A 64 6.69 -20.01 -4.58
CA ARG A 64 7.75 -20.72 -5.31
C ARG A 64 7.22 -21.56 -6.45
N GLU A 65 6.09 -22.20 -6.24
CA GLU A 65 5.48 -23.04 -7.27
C GLU A 65 5.13 -22.25 -8.51
N GLN A 66 4.55 -21.08 -8.33
CA GLN A 66 4.20 -20.21 -9.44
C GLN A 66 5.45 -19.72 -10.16
N ILE A 67 6.50 -19.41 -9.43
CA ILE A 67 7.76 -18.97 -10.03
C ILE A 67 8.39 -20.09 -10.84
N LYS A 68 8.42 -21.31 -10.29
CA LYS A 68 8.96 -22.47 -10.99
C LYS A 68 8.19 -22.79 -12.26
N ALA A 69 6.88 -22.78 -12.20
CA ALA A 69 6.03 -23.04 -13.35
C ALA A 69 6.33 -22.08 -14.50
N ARG A 70 6.52 -20.82 -14.17
CA ARG A 70 6.88 -19.83 -15.19
C ARG A 70 8.31 -19.98 -15.69
N GLY A 71 9.22 -20.38 -14.80
CA GLY A 71 10.62 -20.46 -15.14
C GLY A 71 11.00 -21.63 -16.02
N THR A 72 10.17 -22.66 -16.14
CA THR A 72 10.49 -23.85 -16.89
C THR A 72 9.98 -23.85 -18.32
N GLU A 73 9.40 -22.75 -18.78
CA GLU A 73 8.72 -22.74 -20.07
C GLU A 73 9.63 -22.67 -21.29
N ASP A 74 10.84 -22.16 -21.15
CA ASP A 74 11.72 -22.06 -22.32
C ASP A 74 13.19 -21.93 -21.92
N GLY A 75 14.06 -21.81 -22.93
CA GLY A 75 15.48 -21.76 -22.75
C GLY A 75 16.02 -20.42 -22.24
N SER A 76 15.19 -19.44 -21.97
CA SER A 76 15.63 -18.16 -21.46
C SER A 76 15.52 -18.06 -19.95
N LEU A 77 15.57 -19.17 -19.25
CA LEU A 77 15.36 -19.27 -17.83
C LEU A 77 16.25 -18.34 -17.02
N ALA A 78 17.54 -18.23 -17.35
CA ALA A 78 18.45 -17.38 -16.61
C ALA A 78 18.08 -15.91 -16.70
N VAL A 79 17.68 -15.45 -17.89
CA VAL A 79 17.27 -14.06 -18.09
C VAL A 79 16.01 -13.76 -17.31
N LYS A 80 15.04 -14.68 -17.37
CA LYS A 80 13.79 -14.49 -16.63
C LYS A 80 14.00 -14.50 -15.12
N ALA A 81 14.91 -15.30 -14.63
CA ALA A 81 15.23 -15.30 -13.20
C ALA A 81 15.81 -13.95 -12.78
N GLY A 82 16.70 -13.38 -13.60
CA GLY A 82 17.25 -12.05 -13.32
C GLY A 82 16.17 -10.98 -13.32
N GLU A 83 15.29 -11.03 -14.31
CA GLU A 83 14.20 -10.06 -14.38
C GLU A 83 13.28 -10.15 -13.14
N ARG A 84 12.99 -11.37 -12.69
CA ARG A 84 12.16 -11.55 -11.49
C ARG A 84 12.82 -10.99 -10.26
N GLN A 85 14.12 -11.18 -10.11
CA GLN A 85 14.85 -10.61 -8.97
C GLN A 85 14.81 -9.08 -8.99
N VAL A 86 14.96 -8.49 -10.16
CA VAL A 86 14.87 -7.04 -10.31
C VAL A 86 13.46 -6.55 -9.94
N LEU A 87 12.43 -7.24 -10.42
CA LEU A 87 11.05 -6.87 -10.11
C LEU A 87 10.75 -6.99 -8.63
N LEU A 88 11.19 -8.08 -8.00
CA LEU A 88 10.98 -8.27 -6.56
C LEU A 88 11.69 -7.18 -5.77
N GLY A 89 12.92 -6.87 -6.14
CA GLY A 89 13.66 -5.80 -5.48
C GLY A 89 13.02 -4.45 -5.66
N SER A 90 12.42 -4.19 -6.82
CA SER A 90 11.78 -2.91 -7.09
C SER A 90 10.51 -2.69 -6.26
N MET A 91 9.91 -3.76 -5.71
CA MET A 91 8.70 -3.64 -4.87
C MET A 91 9.00 -3.57 -3.38
N ASP A 92 10.25 -3.76 -2.96
CA ASP A 92 10.58 -3.69 -1.53
C ASP A 92 10.34 -2.30 -0.96
N ASP A 93 10.76 -1.25 -1.64
CA ASP A 93 10.54 0.10 -1.15
C ASP A 93 9.06 0.47 -1.13
N PRO A 94 8.28 0.22 -2.19
CA PRO A 94 6.84 0.44 -2.10
C PRO A 94 6.17 -0.36 -0.99
N ALA A 95 6.60 -1.60 -0.74
CA ALA A 95 6.05 -2.41 0.34
C ALA A 95 6.36 -1.80 1.70
N ARG A 96 7.59 -1.32 1.92
CA ARG A 96 7.96 -0.63 3.16
C ARG A 96 7.13 0.62 3.37
N ARG A 97 6.91 1.37 2.31
CA ARG A 97 6.08 2.57 2.38
C ARG A 97 4.63 2.23 2.71
N PHE A 98 4.11 1.15 2.12
CA PHE A 98 2.76 0.70 2.44
C PHE A 98 2.63 0.30 3.91
N ILE A 99 3.61 -0.43 4.43
CA ILE A 99 3.63 -0.80 5.85
C ILE A 99 3.64 0.45 6.72
N SER A 100 4.50 1.41 6.39
CA SER A 100 4.60 2.67 7.13
C SER A 100 3.29 3.45 7.09
N LEU A 101 2.66 3.49 5.93
CA LEU A 101 1.38 4.17 5.76
C LEU A 101 0.30 3.53 6.63
N VAL A 102 0.18 2.20 6.60
CA VAL A 102 -0.80 1.50 7.42
C VAL A 102 -0.54 1.75 8.90
N ASP A 103 0.73 1.71 9.31
CA ASP A 103 1.09 1.97 10.71
C ASP A 103 0.63 3.35 11.16
N GLU A 104 0.89 4.37 10.36
CA GLU A 104 0.51 5.73 10.72
C GLU A 104 -1.00 5.92 10.74
N LEU A 105 -1.70 5.37 9.76
CA LEU A 105 -3.16 5.47 9.73
C LEU A 105 -3.78 4.72 10.90
N TYR A 106 -3.24 3.55 11.22
CA TYR A 106 -3.74 2.75 12.34
C TYR A 106 -3.55 3.50 13.67
N ASP A 107 -2.36 4.03 13.90
CA ASP A 107 -2.05 4.71 15.15
C ASP A 107 -2.90 5.96 15.37
N ARG A 108 -3.32 6.60 14.29
CA ARG A 108 -4.10 7.85 14.35
C ARG A 108 -5.59 7.64 14.16
N GLY A 109 -6.02 6.38 14.02
CA GLY A 109 -7.43 6.07 13.94
C GLY A 109 -8.10 6.46 12.62
N VAL A 110 -7.34 6.55 11.55
CA VAL A 110 -7.87 6.90 10.23
C VAL A 110 -8.48 5.66 9.58
N ASN A 111 -9.64 5.81 8.97
CA ASN A 111 -10.26 4.72 8.22
C ASN A 111 -9.58 4.56 6.87
N LEU A 112 -9.18 3.34 6.57
CA LEU A 112 -8.47 3.01 5.33
C LEU A 112 -9.30 2.03 4.51
N PHE A 113 -9.51 2.36 3.25
CA PHE A 113 -10.23 1.53 2.29
C PHE A 113 -9.28 1.17 1.16
N LEU A 114 -9.15 -0.10 0.86
CA LEU A 114 -8.20 -0.60 -0.12
C LEU A 114 -8.91 -1.32 -1.26
N SER A 115 -8.47 -1.07 -2.47
CA SER A 115 -8.82 -1.88 -3.62
C SER A 115 -7.55 -2.60 -4.06
N LEU A 116 -7.56 -3.92 -3.92
CA LEU A 116 -6.38 -4.76 -4.12
C LEU A 116 -6.50 -5.51 -5.44
N GLU A 117 -5.36 -5.66 -6.12
CA GLU A 117 -5.32 -6.47 -7.35
C GLU A 117 -5.27 -7.97 -7.06
N VAL A 118 -4.94 -8.33 -5.82
CA VAL A 118 -4.92 -9.73 -5.36
C VAL A 118 -5.68 -9.82 -4.04
N PRO A 119 -6.12 -11.01 -3.62
CA PRO A 119 -6.70 -11.14 -2.28
C PRO A 119 -5.73 -10.66 -1.19
N LEU A 120 -6.25 -10.14 -0.11
CA LEU A 120 -5.42 -9.59 0.97
C LEU A 120 -4.40 -10.61 1.48
N GLU A 121 -4.82 -11.85 1.66
CA GLU A 121 -3.94 -12.91 2.15
C GLU A 121 -2.80 -13.24 1.18
N ASN A 122 -2.92 -12.80 -0.06
CA ASN A 122 -1.88 -13.04 -1.08
C ASN A 122 -1.03 -11.79 -1.34
N LEU A 123 -1.31 -10.70 -0.66
CA LEU A 123 -0.66 -9.42 -0.93
C LEU A 123 0.85 -9.47 -0.69
N TYR A 124 1.28 -10.17 0.34
CA TYR A 124 2.70 -10.34 0.65
C TYR A 124 2.93 -11.73 1.21
N MET A 125 3.19 -12.69 0.32
CA MET A 125 3.33 -14.09 0.71
C MET A 125 4.77 -14.47 1.01
N GLU A 126 5.71 -13.92 0.27
CA GLU A 126 7.14 -14.20 0.43
C GLU A 126 7.93 -12.93 0.18
N GLY A 127 9.01 -12.76 0.90
CA GLY A 127 9.91 -11.63 0.72
C GLY A 127 10.57 -11.23 2.01
N SER A 128 11.45 -10.24 1.93
CA SER A 128 12.25 -9.78 3.05
C SER A 128 11.43 -9.15 4.18
N LEU A 129 10.21 -8.72 3.89
CA LEU A 129 9.36 -8.01 4.83
C LEU A 129 8.25 -8.88 5.40
N ILE A 130 8.40 -10.21 5.34
CA ILE A 130 7.31 -11.11 5.73
C ILE A 130 6.90 -10.93 7.20
N PHE A 131 7.85 -10.68 8.10
CA PHE A 131 7.54 -10.48 9.51
C PHE A 131 6.85 -9.15 9.75
N GLU A 132 7.34 -8.10 9.12
CA GLU A 132 6.71 -6.78 9.23
C GLU A 132 5.31 -6.81 8.65
N PHE A 133 5.10 -7.53 7.56
CA PHE A 133 3.80 -7.60 6.92
C PHE A 133 2.79 -8.41 7.73
N ALA A 134 3.26 -9.36 8.54
CA ALA A 134 2.35 -10.08 9.44
C ALA A 134 1.64 -9.12 10.39
N ARG A 135 2.38 -8.14 10.91
CA ARG A 135 1.79 -7.09 11.75
C ARG A 135 0.83 -6.22 10.94
N THR A 136 1.21 -5.91 9.71
CA THR A 136 0.35 -5.11 8.83
C THR A 136 -0.98 -5.81 8.58
N TYR A 137 -0.97 -7.12 8.34
CA TYR A 137 -2.20 -7.90 8.20
C TYR A 137 -3.08 -7.78 9.44
N SER A 138 -2.48 -7.92 10.62
CA SER A 138 -3.24 -7.83 11.87
C SER A 138 -3.88 -6.46 12.02
N ARG A 139 -3.15 -5.40 11.69
CA ARG A 139 -3.67 -4.05 11.77
C ARG A 139 -4.78 -3.81 10.77
N LEU A 140 -4.62 -4.28 9.54
CA LEU A 140 -5.66 -4.14 8.53
C LEU A 140 -6.94 -4.87 8.96
N ALA A 141 -6.81 -6.04 9.58
CA ALA A 141 -7.96 -6.77 10.10
C ALA A 141 -8.65 -5.99 11.21
N GLU A 142 -7.87 -5.42 12.12
CA GLU A 142 -8.44 -4.62 13.21
C GLU A 142 -9.11 -3.36 12.69
N MET A 143 -8.57 -2.75 11.64
CA MET A 143 -9.14 -1.55 11.04
C MET A 143 -10.52 -1.79 10.43
N GLN A 144 -10.88 -3.05 10.20
CA GLN A 144 -12.21 -3.40 9.75
C GLN A 144 -13.18 -3.61 10.90
N SER A 145 -12.70 -3.59 12.15
CA SER A 145 -13.57 -3.80 13.31
C SER A 145 -14.41 -2.56 13.58
N LEU A 146 -15.56 -2.81 14.20
CA LEU A 146 -16.46 -1.73 14.58
C LEU A 146 -15.83 -0.80 15.60
N GLU A 147 -15.08 -1.34 16.55
CA GLU A 147 -14.40 -0.54 17.55
C GLU A 147 -13.43 0.46 16.94
N TYR A 148 -12.64 0.01 15.98
CA TYR A 148 -11.70 0.90 15.31
C TYR A 148 -12.44 2.01 14.56
N GLN A 149 -13.47 1.66 13.84
CA GLN A 149 -14.23 2.62 13.04
C GLN A 149 -14.90 3.68 13.92
N GLN A 150 -15.28 3.31 15.13
CA GLN A 150 -15.86 4.25 16.07
C GLN A 150 -14.84 5.21 16.65
N ARG A 151 -13.55 4.85 16.65
CA ARG A 151 -12.48 5.73 17.12
C ARG A 151 -12.27 6.90 16.17
N CYS A 152 -12.71 6.79 14.94
CA CYS A 152 -12.61 7.85 13.95
C CYS A 152 -14.00 8.10 13.38
N PRO A 153 -14.85 8.85 14.11
CA PRO A 153 -16.22 9.05 13.68
C PRO A 153 -16.29 9.81 12.36
N ILE A 154 -17.22 9.42 11.54
CA ILE A 154 -17.50 10.10 10.29
C ILE A 154 -18.12 11.44 10.63
N GLY A 155 -17.45 12.49 10.20
CA GLY A 155 -17.87 13.85 10.52
C GLY A 155 -19.16 14.25 9.88
#